data_a85b25373a49c6e1784384d6a7cfabcb
#
_entry.id   a85b25373a49c6e1784384d6a7cfabcb
#
_cell.length_a   1.000
_cell.length_b   1.000
_cell.length_c   1.000
_cell.angle_alpha   90.00
_cell.angle_beta   90.00
_cell.angle_gamma   90.00
#
_symmetry.space_group_name_H-M   'P 1'
#
loop_
_entity.id
_entity.type
_entity.pdbx_description
1 polymer ?
#
loop_
_entity_poly.entity_id
_entity_poly.type
_entity_poly.pdbx_seq_one_letter_code
_entity_poly.pdbx_strand_id
1 'polypeptide(L)'
;GCNIGKDKKAATLLKEFDRVVLCCGASNPRDIKAPGREAEGIYFAVDFLKSTTKALWKNAKQNADGTYDLSLKDGTYISAKGKNVMVIGGGDTGNDCVGTSMRHGAKSVLQLEMMPKAPDERTEMNPWPEWPRVCKTDYGQQEAAAVFGHDPRVYQTTVKEFKKDKNGKVCKAVLVKLEPKKDEKTGRMMMAEVAGSEYTVDVDLVLIAAGFLGSQDYVTKAFGVEVNERTNVKTAAGAYSTNVKNVFTAGDMHRGQSLVVWAIREGREAAKAVDISLMGYTNMYVQ
;
A
#
# COMPACT_ATOMS: atom_id res chain seq x y z
N GLY A 1 -6.06 12.22 18.66
CA GLY A 1 -6.12 10.80 18.97
C GLY A 1 -7.54 10.33 19.23
N CYS A 2 -8.42 10.36 18.20
CA CYS A 2 -9.80 9.89 18.33
C CYS A 2 -10.19 9.06 17.10
N ASN A 3 -10.61 7.81 17.32
CA ASN A 3 -11.11 6.94 16.26
C ASN A 3 -12.64 7.09 16.16
N ILE A 4 -13.11 7.72 15.09
CA ILE A 4 -14.54 7.84 14.82
C ILE A 4 -15.12 6.47 14.48
N GLY A 5 -16.21 6.12 15.14
CA GLY A 5 -16.81 4.79 15.07
C GLY A 5 -16.42 3.85 16.23
N LYS A 6 -15.33 4.16 16.94
CA LYS A 6 -14.90 3.46 18.17
C LYS A 6 -15.02 4.38 19.39
N ASP A 7 -14.21 5.44 19.44
CA ASP A 7 -14.13 6.35 20.58
C ASP A 7 -15.27 7.38 20.56
N LYS A 8 -15.65 7.86 19.38
CA LYS A 8 -16.82 8.74 19.18
C LYS A 8 -17.78 8.11 18.16
N LYS A 9 -19.05 8.00 18.53
CA LYS A 9 -20.08 7.38 17.68
C LYS A 9 -20.36 8.23 16.45
N ALA A 10 -20.52 7.61 15.28
CA ALA A 10 -20.92 8.28 14.04
C ALA A 10 -22.24 9.05 14.19
N ALA A 11 -23.23 8.45 14.89
CA ALA A 11 -24.52 9.09 15.16
C ALA A 11 -24.41 10.42 15.92
N THR A 12 -23.36 10.59 16.73
CA THR A 12 -23.12 11.87 17.43
C THR A 12 -22.70 12.95 16.41
N LEU A 13 -21.78 12.61 15.48
CA LEU A 13 -21.36 13.54 14.43
C LEU A 13 -22.53 13.94 13.49
N LEU A 14 -23.37 12.97 13.15
CA LEU A 14 -24.54 13.21 12.29
C LEU A 14 -25.62 14.12 12.95
N LYS A 15 -25.57 14.28 14.27
CA LYS A 15 -26.43 15.23 15.01
C LYS A 15 -25.75 16.59 15.20
N GLU A 16 -24.42 16.60 15.35
CA GLU A 16 -23.64 17.82 15.61
C GLU A 16 -23.40 18.65 14.33
N PHE A 17 -23.35 17.99 13.16
CA PHE A 17 -22.98 18.61 11.89
C PHE A 17 -24.05 18.43 10.82
N ASP A 18 -24.30 19.46 10.00
CA ASP A 18 -25.23 19.42 8.89
C ASP A 18 -24.80 18.44 7.79
N ARG A 19 -23.48 18.34 7.57
CA ARG A 19 -22.87 17.45 6.58
C ARG A 19 -21.59 16.83 7.15
N VAL A 20 -21.31 15.60 6.76
CA VAL A 20 -20.09 14.87 7.12
C VAL A 20 -19.40 14.41 5.84
N VAL A 21 -18.10 14.67 5.70
CA VAL A 21 -17.29 14.18 4.58
C VAL A 21 -16.31 13.14 5.11
N LEU A 22 -16.38 11.92 4.60
CA LEU A 22 -15.51 10.81 4.97
C LEU A 22 -14.29 10.78 4.04
N CYS A 23 -13.13 11.12 4.58
CA CYS A 23 -11.84 11.13 3.88
C CYS A 23 -10.79 10.31 4.65
N CYS A 24 -11.16 9.09 5.10
CA CYS A 24 -10.34 8.28 6.01
C CYS A 24 -9.26 7.46 5.29
N GLY A 25 -9.09 7.64 3.99
CA GLY A 25 -8.09 6.95 3.19
C GLY A 25 -8.42 5.49 2.89
N ALA A 26 -7.43 4.75 2.39
CA ALA A 26 -7.47 3.32 2.11
C ALA A 26 -6.31 2.64 2.85
N SER A 27 -6.52 2.26 4.11
CA SER A 27 -5.47 1.73 4.99
C SER A 27 -5.66 0.26 5.36
N ASN A 28 -6.67 -0.42 4.79
CA ASN A 28 -6.85 -1.85 4.99
C ASN A 28 -5.87 -2.61 4.07
N PRO A 29 -4.80 -3.25 4.60
CA PRO A 29 -3.79 -3.85 3.75
C PRO A 29 -4.33 -5.10 3.04
N ARG A 30 -3.94 -5.27 1.78
CA ARG A 30 -4.14 -6.53 1.07
C ARG A 30 -3.15 -7.57 1.59
N ASP A 31 -3.67 -8.69 2.07
CA ASP A 31 -2.84 -9.82 2.51
C ASP A 31 -2.66 -10.85 1.42
N ILE A 32 -1.69 -11.72 1.59
CA ILE A 32 -1.42 -12.87 0.73
C ILE A 32 -1.95 -14.15 1.38
N LYS A 33 -2.51 -15.03 0.56
CA LYS A 33 -3.04 -16.32 1.01
C LYS A 33 -2.02 -17.41 0.68
N ALA A 34 -0.97 -17.52 1.50
CA ALA A 34 0.04 -18.54 1.37
C ALA A 34 0.16 -19.34 2.67
N PRO A 35 0.29 -20.68 2.62
CA PRO A 35 0.61 -21.48 3.80
C PRO A 35 1.81 -20.91 4.56
N GLY A 36 1.77 -20.89 5.88
CA GLY A 36 2.83 -20.33 6.72
C GLY A 36 2.81 -18.80 6.84
N ARG A 37 1.79 -18.10 6.30
CA ARG A 37 1.64 -16.63 6.42
C ARG A 37 1.66 -16.12 7.86
N GLU A 38 1.22 -16.93 8.80
CA GLU A 38 1.14 -16.64 10.22
C GLU A 38 2.51 -16.71 10.95
N ALA A 39 3.60 -17.05 10.25
CA ALA A 39 4.93 -17.12 10.86
C ALA A 39 5.38 -15.77 11.41
N GLU A 40 6.09 -15.79 12.54
CA GLU A 40 6.77 -14.61 13.06
C GLU A 40 7.84 -14.15 12.06
N GLY A 41 7.95 -12.83 11.85
CA GLY A 41 8.85 -12.25 10.85
C GLY A 41 8.16 -11.84 9.54
N ILE A 42 6.85 -12.06 9.42
CA ILE A 42 6.06 -11.63 8.25
C ILE A 42 5.15 -10.47 8.66
N TYR A 43 5.40 -9.28 8.12
CA TYR A 43 4.70 -8.04 8.47
C TYR A 43 4.12 -7.35 7.23
N PHE A 44 3.12 -6.51 7.44
CA PHE A 44 2.74 -5.55 6.40
C PHE A 44 3.80 -4.45 6.26
N ALA A 45 4.06 -4.03 5.03
CA ALA A 45 5.04 -3.00 4.70
C ALA A 45 4.87 -1.72 5.52
N VAL A 46 3.62 -1.25 5.68
CA VAL A 46 3.32 -0.03 6.44
C VAL A 46 3.67 -0.17 7.92
N ASP A 47 3.53 -1.36 8.52
CA ASP A 47 3.91 -1.56 9.92
C ASP A 47 5.43 -1.47 10.09
N PHE A 48 6.19 -2.02 9.15
CA PHE A 48 7.65 -1.90 9.12
C PHE A 48 8.08 -0.44 8.98
N LEU A 49 7.60 0.28 7.97
CA LEU A 49 7.93 1.68 7.72
C LEU A 49 7.52 2.58 8.89
N LYS A 50 6.30 2.40 9.40
CA LYS A 50 5.76 3.14 10.54
C LYS A 50 6.56 2.91 11.82
N SER A 51 6.96 1.66 12.10
CA SER A 51 7.76 1.33 13.28
C SER A 51 9.12 2.02 13.23
N THR A 52 9.76 2.03 12.07
CA THR A 52 11.03 2.72 11.80
C THR A 52 10.91 4.23 12.01
N THR A 53 9.93 4.87 11.37
CA THR A 53 9.71 6.32 11.48
C THR A 53 9.43 6.73 12.93
N LYS A 54 8.59 5.97 13.65
CA LYS A 54 8.32 6.25 15.07
C LYS A 54 9.54 6.11 15.95
N ALA A 55 10.40 5.10 15.70
CA ALA A 55 11.63 4.91 16.46
C ALA A 55 12.63 6.04 16.19
N LEU A 56 12.76 6.49 14.94
CA LEU A 56 13.61 7.64 14.59
C LEU A 56 13.14 8.92 15.30
N TRP A 57 11.84 9.24 15.20
CA TRP A 57 11.29 10.44 15.86
C TRP A 57 11.44 10.40 17.38
N LYS A 58 11.23 9.24 18.00
CA LYS A 58 11.38 9.09 19.46
C LYS A 58 12.81 9.33 19.94
N ASN A 59 13.80 9.01 19.13
CA ASN A 59 15.21 9.13 19.43
C ASN A 59 15.87 10.36 18.79
N ALA A 60 15.12 11.20 18.08
CA ALA A 60 15.62 12.40 17.42
C ALA A 60 16.13 13.40 18.45
N LYS A 61 17.35 13.91 18.25
CA LYS A 61 17.96 15.01 19.01
C LYS A 61 18.22 16.15 18.07
N GLN A 62 17.63 17.32 18.36
CA GLN A 62 17.87 18.51 17.56
C GLN A 62 19.21 19.14 17.95
N ASN A 63 20.02 19.46 16.95
CA ASN A 63 21.29 20.16 17.07
C ASN A 63 21.09 21.67 17.09
N ALA A 64 22.12 22.43 17.49
CA ALA A 64 22.07 23.88 17.53
C ALA A 64 21.91 24.56 16.18
N ASP A 65 22.29 23.88 15.09
CA ASP A 65 22.13 24.33 13.70
C ASP A 65 20.76 23.97 13.08
N GLY A 66 19.84 23.39 13.86
CA GLY A 66 18.51 22.97 13.41
C GLY A 66 18.46 21.59 12.74
N THR A 67 19.57 20.91 12.57
CA THR A 67 19.61 19.50 12.10
C THR A 67 19.22 18.54 13.20
N TYR A 68 19.00 17.27 12.84
CA TYR A 68 18.63 16.22 13.80
C TYR A 68 19.59 15.04 13.73
N ASP A 69 20.07 14.62 14.88
CA ASP A 69 20.70 13.30 15.02
C ASP A 69 19.62 12.26 15.17
N LEU A 70 19.55 11.34 14.18
CA LEU A 70 18.57 10.27 14.14
C LEU A 70 19.27 8.95 14.46
N SER A 71 18.69 8.17 15.36
CA SER A 71 19.21 6.85 15.71
C SER A 71 18.09 5.83 15.90
N LEU A 72 18.36 4.60 15.51
CA LEU A 72 17.48 3.47 15.76
C LEU A 72 17.99 2.69 16.98
N LYS A 73 17.12 2.49 17.96
CA LYS A 73 17.43 1.67 19.13
C LYS A 73 16.84 0.28 18.94
N ASP A 74 17.69 -0.75 19.01
CA ASP A 74 17.27 -2.14 18.87
C ASP A 74 16.12 -2.51 19.83
N GLY A 75 15.19 -3.35 19.32
CA GLY A 75 13.99 -3.75 20.07
C GLY A 75 12.83 -2.74 20.05
N THR A 76 13.00 -1.54 19.47
CA THR A 76 11.93 -0.53 19.39
C THR A 76 11.23 -0.46 18.03
N TYR A 77 11.70 -1.20 17.05
CA TYR A 77 11.18 -1.24 15.68
C TYR A 77 11.39 -2.62 15.05
N ILE A 78 10.73 -2.88 13.92
CA ILE A 78 10.94 -4.09 13.12
C ILE A 78 12.27 -3.94 12.38
N SER A 79 13.32 -4.64 12.84
CA SER A 79 14.68 -4.49 12.32
C SER A 79 14.94 -5.43 11.14
N ALA A 80 15.52 -4.90 10.05
CA ALA A 80 16.08 -5.66 8.93
C ALA A 80 17.58 -5.93 9.06
N LYS A 81 18.23 -5.46 10.12
CA LYS A 81 19.69 -5.55 10.30
C LYS A 81 20.17 -7.00 10.27
N GLY A 82 21.11 -7.27 9.35
CA GLY A 82 21.73 -8.59 9.17
C GLY A 82 20.80 -9.69 8.65
N LYS A 83 19.59 -9.35 8.17
CA LYS A 83 18.57 -10.30 7.71
C LYS A 83 18.54 -10.43 6.20
N ASN A 84 18.11 -11.59 5.72
CA ASN A 84 17.62 -11.79 4.37
C ASN A 84 16.19 -11.30 4.30
N VAL A 85 15.95 -10.21 3.58
CA VAL A 85 14.64 -9.53 3.51
C VAL A 85 13.96 -9.86 2.19
N MET A 86 12.68 -10.21 2.26
CA MET A 86 11.82 -10.35 1.09
C MET A 86 10.73 -9.29 1.13
N VAL A 87 10.60 -8.53 0.04
CA VAL A 87 9.52 -7.55 -0.17
C VAL A 87 8.58 -8.10 -1.23
N ILE A 88 7.28 -8.18 -0.93
CA ILE A 88 6.26 -8.69 -1.86
C ILE A 88 5.46 -7.51 -2.40
N GLY A 89 5.71 -7.15 -3.65
CA GLY A 89 5.09 -6.04 -4.37
C GLY A 89 6.11 -5.08 -4.98
N GLY A 90 5.88 -4.70 -6.23
CA GLY A 90 6.79 -3.89 -7.05
C GLY A 90 6.52 -2.38 -7.03
N GLY A 91 5.49 -1.91 -6.31
CA GLY A 91 5.11 -0.49 -6.26
C GLY A 91 5.98 0.37 -5.34
N ASP A 92 5.61 1.66 -5.19
CA ASP A 92 6.35 2.66 -4.41
C ASP A 92 6.56 2.24 -2.95
N THR A 93 5.53 1.66 -2.29
CA THR A 93 5.66 1.12 -0.93
C THR A 93 6.68 -0.01 -0.84
N GLY A 94 6.78 -0.86 -1.88
CA GLY A 94 7.80 -1.90 -1.98
C GLY A 94 9.19 -1.30 -2.10
N ASN A 95 9.36 -0.27 -2.93
CA ASN A 95 10.62 0.47 -3.05
C ASN A 95 11.05 1.11 -1.72
N ASP A 96 10.12 1.73 -0.98
CA ASP A 96 10.39 2.29 0.36
C ASP A 96 10.85 1.21 1.35
N CYS A 97 10.28 0.00 1.27
CA CYS A 97 10.71 -1.13 2.08
C CYS A 97 12.13 -1.59 1.71
N VAL A 98 12.47 -1.62 0.42
CA VAL A 98 13.82 -1.93 -0.05
C VAL A 98 14.81 -0.92 0.52
N GLY A 99 14.63 0.38 0.28
CA GLY A 99 15.50 1.44 0.75
C GLY A 99 15.64 1.48 2.27
N THR A 100 14.53 1.31 3.00
CA THR A 100 14.55 1.24 4.48
C THR A 100 15.32 0.01 4.97
N SER A 101 15.15 -1.15 4.33
CA SER A 101 15.90 -2.38 4.69
C SER A 101 17.39 -2.21 4.46
N MET A 102 17.78 -1.54 3.36
CA MET A 102 19.18 -1.19 3.07
C MET A 102 19.79 -0.33 4.19
N ARG A 103 19.07 0.74 4.61
CA ARG A 103 19.51 1.65 5.67
C ARG A 103 19.55 0.99 7.06
N HIS A 104 18.77 -0.08 7.28
CA HIS A 104 18.90 -0.92 8.47
C HIS A 104 20.13 -1.85 8.44
N GLY A 105 20.79 -2.00 7.30
CA GLY A 105 21.91 -2.94 7.12
C GLY A 105 21.44 -4.38 6.90
N ALA A 106 20.45 -4.59 6.03
CA ALA A 106 20.02 -5.93 5.60
C ALA A 106 21.19 -6.69 4.94
N LYS A 107 21.23 -8.01 5.14
CA LYS A 107 22.22 -8.90 4.51
C LYS A 107 21.94 -9.07 3.02
N SER A 108 20.67 -9.19 2.66
CA SER A 108 20.19 -9.23 1.29
C SER A 108 18.76 -8.69 1.22
N VAL A 109 18.36 -8.20 0.04
CA VAL A 109 16.98 -7.79 -0.23
C VAL A 109 16.54 -8.40 -1.56
N LEU A 110 15.39 -9.08 -1.54
CA LEU A 110 14.70 -9.63 -2.70
C LEU A 110 13.32 -8.99 -2.80
N GLN A 111 13.01 -8.35 -3.93
CA GLN A 111 11.69 -7.76 -4.18
C GLN A 111 10.95 -8.57 -5.24
N LEU A 112 9.78 -9.10 -4.90
CA LEU A 112 8.94 -9.89 -5.82
C LEU A 112 7.92 -9.00 -6.52
N GLU A 113 7.86 -9.10 -7.85
CA GLU A 113 6.87 -8.48 -8.71
C GLU A 113 6.12 -9.57 -9.50
N MET A 114 4.78 -9.58 -9.37
CA MET A 114 3.95 -10.54 -10.09
C MET A 114 3.93 -10.29 -11.59
N MET A 115 4.00 -9.03 -12.01
CA MET A 115 3.88 -8.64 -13.40
C MET A 115 5.21 -8.81 -14.13
N PRO A 116 5.18 -8.94 -15.47
CA PRO A 116 6.39 -8.86 -16.28
C PRO A 116 7.12 -7.53 -16.09
N LYS A 117 8.44 -7.55 -16.25
CA LYS A 117 9.23 -6.31 -16.30
C LYS A 117 8.69 -5.41 -17.41
N ALA A 118 8.37 -4.17 -17.09
CA ALA A 118 8.04 -3.18 -18.10
C ALA A 118 9.26 -2.93 -19.04
N PRO A 119 9.06 -2.51 -20.29
CA PRO A 119 10.16 -2.17 -21.18
C PRO A 119 10.99 -1.02 -20.63
N ASP A 120 12.27 -0.98 -20.96
CA ASP A 120 13.16 0.09 -20.49
C ASP A 120 12.88 1.44 -21.20
N GLU A 121 12.32 1.38 -22.42
CA GLU A 121 11.94 2.55 -23.24
C GLU A 121 10.47 2.46 -23.68
N ARG A 122 9.93 3.57 -24.18
CA ARG A 122 8.59 3.60 -24.76
C ARG A 122 8.49 2.66 -25.97
N THR A 123 7.37 1.98 -26.06
CA THR A 123 7.03 1.14 -27.22
C THR A 123 6.01 1.87 -28.11
N GLU A 124 5.76 1.33 -29.29
CA GLU A 124 4.69 1.81 -30.19
C GLU A 124 3.30 1.77 -29.53
N MET A 125 3.09 0.86 -28.57
CA MET A 125 1.86 0.74 -27.78
C MET A 125 1.72 1.82 -26.68
N ASN A 126 2.73 2.63 -26.47
CA ASN A 126 2.75 3.71 -25.49
C ASN A 126 3.53 4.95 -26.01
N PRO A 127 3.05 5.59 -27.10
CA PRO A 127 3.72 6.72 -27.73
C PRO A 127 3.60 7.99 -26.86
N TRP A 128 4.45 8.97 -27.13
CA TRP A 128 4.25 10.35 -26.64
C TRP A 128 2.92 10.92 -27.22
N PRO A 129 2.09 11.65 -26.46
CA PRO A 129 2.32 12.19 -25.09
C PRO A 129 1.74 11.35 -23.94
N GLU A 130 1.43 10.09 -24.15
CA GLU A 130 0.91 9.25 -23.07
C GLU A 130 1.88 9.14 -21.90
N TRP A 131 1.33 8.85 -20.71
CA TRP A 131 2.15 8.56 -19.54
C TRP A 131 3.10 7.38 -19.82
N PRO A 132 4.42 7.49 -19.54
CA PRO A 132 5.37 6.44 -19.89
C PRO A 132 5.13 5.17 -19.05
N ARG A 133 4.88 4.06 -19.73
CA ARG A 133 4.78 2.71 -19.15
C ARG A 133 6.10 1.98 -19.31
N VAL A 134 7.13 2.51 -18.66
CA VAL A 134 8.49 2.00 -18.72
C VAL A 134 8.95 1.53 -17.34
N CYS A 135 9.98 0.68 -17.32
CA CYS A 135 10.58 0.22 -16.08
C CYS A 135 11.25 1.40 -15.37
N LYS A 136 10.73 1.77 -14.22
CA LYS A 136 11.36 2.76 -13.34
C LYS A 136 12.21 2.05 -12.31
N THR A 137 13.42 2.53 -12.11
CA THR A 137 14.26 2.13 -10.99
C THR A 137 14.34 3.30 -10.03
N ASP A 138 13.71 3.17 -8.89
CA ASP A 138 13.64 4.24 -7.90
C ASP A 138 14.77 4.10 -6.87
N TYR A 139 14.85 5.06 -5.93
CA TYR A 139 15.98 5.24 -5.02
C TYR A 139 16.34 3.95 -4.25
N GLY A 140 15.37 3.20 -3.72
CA GLY A 140 15.63 2.00 -2.94
C GLY A 140 16.21 0.86 -3.77
N GLN A 141 15.70 0.65 -5.01
CA GLN A 141 16.28 -0.32 -5.93
C GLN A 141 17.69 0.10 -6.39
N GLN A 142 17.91 1.41 -6.62
CA GLN A 142 19.24 1.93 -6.98
C GLN A 142 20.26 1.72 -5.85
N GLU A 143 19.87 2.02 -4.60
CA GLU A 143 20.71 1.76 -3.41
C GLU A 143 21.02 0.28 -3.26
N ALA A 144 20.03 -0.62 -3.42
CA ALA A 144 20.25 -2.07 -3.36
C ALA A 144 21.17 -2.56 -4.48
N ALA A 145 20.98 -2.06 -5.70
CA ALA A 145 21.84 -2.40 -6.84
C ALA A 145 23.29 -1.93 -6.63
N ALA A 146 23.48 -0.74 -6.05
CA ALA A 146 24.81 -0.22 -5.74
C ALA A 146 25.55 -1.07 -4.69
N VAL A 147 24.83 -1.58 -3.68
CA VAL A 147 25.43 -2.37 -2.59
C VAL A 147 25.60 -3.83 -2.97
N PHE A 148 24.60 -4.44 -3.63
CA PHE A 148 24.60 -5.88 -3.93
C PHE A 148 25.10 -6.22 -5.34
N GLY A 149 25.29 -5.21 -6.21
CA GLY A 149 25.75 -5.40 -7.58
C GLY A 149 24.66 -5.87 -8.57
N HIS A 150 23.39 -5.93 -8.16
CA HIS A 150 22.26 -6.32 -9.00
C HIS A 150 20.94 -5.68 -8.53
N ASP A 151 19.99 -5.57 -9.44
CA ASP A 151 18.61 -5.14 -9.14
C ASP A 151 17.94 -6.15 -8.18
N PRO A 152 17.35 -5.70 -7.07
CA PRO A 152 16.71 -6.61 -6.10
C PRO A 152 15.41 -7.24 -6.60
N ARG A 153 14.87 -6.80 -7.75
CA ARG A 153 13.56 -7.24 -8.26
C ARG A 153 13.64 -8.55 -9.02
N VAL A 154 12.68 -9.42 -8.73
CA VAL A 154 12.39 -10.63 -9.49
C VAL A 154 10.96 -10.56 -9.99
N TYR A 155 10.80 -10.54 -11.31
CA TYR A 155 9.53 -10.38 -11.99
C TYR A 155 8.84 -11.73 -12.23
N GLN A 156 7.54 -11.68 -12.51
CA GLN A 156 6.72 -12.86 -12.80
C GLN A 156 6.90 -13.95 -11.74
N THR A 157 6.93 -13.54 -10.46
CA THR A 157 7.19 -14.47 -9.35
C THR A 157 6.31 -14.13 -8.17
N THR A 158 5.81 -15.17 -7.50
CA THR A 158 5.05 -15.03 -6.26
C THR A 158 5.48 -16.06 -5.23
N VAL A 159 4.99 -15.88 -3.99
CA VAL A 159 5.20 -16.84 -2.91
C VAL A 159 4.12 -17.91 -2.96
N LYS A 160 4.52 -19.18 -2.94
CA LYS A 160 3.65 -20.34 -2.84
C LYS A 160 3.46 -20.77 -1.38
N GLU A 161 4.53 -20.72 -0.57
CA GLU A 161 4.53 -21.19 0.81
C GLU A 161 5.64 -20.50 1.62
N PHE A 162 5.41 -20.27 2.91
CA PHE A 162 6.45 -19.93 3.88
C PHE A 162 6.74 -21.12 4.79
N LYS A 163 8.02 -21.36 5.07
CA LYS A 163 8.47 -22.37 6.01
C LYS A 163 8.94 -21.72 7.31
N LYS A 164 8.57 -22.36 8.43
CA LYS A 164 8.92 -21.91 9.77
C LYS A 164 10.04 -22.75 10.34
N ASP A 165 10.89 -22.14 11.16
CA ASP A 165 11.82 -22.86 12.01
C ASP A 165 11.10 -23.48 13.23
N LYS A 166 11.85 -24.15 14.10
CA LYS A 166 11.34 -24.75 15.34
C LYS A 166 10.77 -23.74 16.36
N ASN A 167 11.06 -22.47 16.20
CA ASN A 167 10.59 -21.39 17.05
C ASN A 167 9.37 -20.64 16.45
N GLY A 168 8.86 -21.08 15.30
CA GLY A 168 7.73 -20.46 14.61
C GLY A 168 8.09 -19.24 13.77
N LYS A 169 9.39 -18.93 13.59
CA LYS A 169 9.87 -17.83 12.76
C LYS A 169 9.98 -18.24 11.30
N VAL A 170 9.68 -17.32 10.38
CA VAL A 170 9.94 -17.55 8.96
C VAL A 170 11.43 -17.76 8.74
N CYS A 171 11.78 -18.82 8.01
CA CYS A 171 13.17 -19.13 7.69
C CYS A 171 13.41 -19.39 6.20
N LYS A 172 12.38 -19.79 5.45
CA LYS A 172 12.41 -19.99 4.01
C LYS A 172 11.11 -19.61 3.36
N ALA A 173 11.16 -19.26 2.07
CA ALA A 173 9.99 -19.12 1.22
C ALA A 173 10.14 -20.00 -0.03
N VAL A 174 9.07 -20.69 -0.40
CA VAL A 174 8.96 -21.37 -1.69
C VAL A 174 8.34 -20.37 -2.66
N LEU A 175 9.05 -20.07 -3.72
CA LEU A 175 8.64 -19.18 -4.80
C LEU A 175 8.25 -20.00 -6.01
N VAL A 176 7.35 -19.43 -6.82
CA VAL A 176 6.88 -20.03 -8.08
C VAL A 176 6.83 -18.97 -9.15
N LYS A 177 7.23 -19.32 -10.38
CA LYS A 177 7.13 -18.44 -11.54
C LYS A 177 5.68 -18.28 -11.99
N LEU A 178 5.36 -17.13 -12.53
CA LEU A 178 4.06 -16.80 -13.08
C LEU A 178 4.15 -16.54 -14.57
N GLU A 179 3.11 -16.93 -15.31
CA GLU A 179 2.93 -16.59 -16.71
C GLU A 179 1.54 -15.98 -16.94
N PRO A 180 1.39 -15.06 -17.91
CA PRO A 180 0.08 -14.53 -18.26
C PRO A 180 -0.74 -15.61 -18.97
N LYS A 181 -1.92 -15.93 -18.41
CA LYS A 181 -2.87 -16.89 -18.96
C LYS A 181 -4.25 -16.27 -19.06
N LYS A 182 -4.93 -16.51 -20.16
CA LYS A 182 -6.32 -16.06 -20.34
C LYS A 182 -7.25 -16.98 -19.55
N ASP A 183 -8.02 -16.42 -18.63
CA ASP A 183 -9.06 -17.14 -17.91
C ASP A 183 -10.21 -17.47 -18.87
N GLU A 184 -10.54 -18.75 -19.03
CA GLU A 184 -11.53 -19.24 -19.99
C GLU A 184 -12.97 -18.80 -19.67
N LYS A 185 -13.26 -18.53 -18.37
CA LYS A 185 -14.61 -18.14 -17.93
C LYS A 185 -14.85 -16.64 -18.05
N THR A 186 -13.86 -15.85 -17.72
CA THR A 186 -13.98 -14.39 -17.65
C THR A 186 -13.37 -13.68 -18.86
N GLY A 187 -12.55 -14.38 -19.66
CA GLY A 187 -11.79 -13.81 -20.77
C GLY A 187 -10.66 -12.86 -20.36
N ARG A 188 -10.44 -12.66 -19.06
CA ARG A 188 -9.42 -11.74 -18.54
C ARG A 188 -8.04 -12.40 -18.49
N MET A 189 -7.00 -11.62 -18.76
CA MET A 189 -5.61 -12.07 -18.52
C MET A 189 -5.34 -12.11 -17.03
N MET A 190 -4.88 -13.25 -16.54
CA MET A 190 -4.47 -13.48 -15.14
C MET A 190 -3.06 -14.06 -15.13
N MET A 191 -2.33 -13.84 -14.03
CA MET A 191 -1.04 -14.47 -13.81
C MET A 191 -1.29 -15.87 -13.20
N ALA A 192 -0.82 -16.92 -13.86
CA ALA A 192 -0.96 -18.31 -13.44
C ALA A 192 0.39 -18.90 -13.04
N GLU A 193 0.41 -19.81 -12.07
CA GLU A 193 1.63 -20.52 -11.67
C GLU A 193 2.11 -21.46 -12.77
N VAL A 194 3.42 -21.43 -13.03
CA VAL A 194 4.10 -22.36 -13.92
C VAL A 194 4.48 -23.60 -13.12
N ALA A 195 3.85 -24.73 -13.45
CA ALA A 195 4.09 -25.99 -12.74
C ALA A 195 5.56 -26.44 -12.87
N GLY A 196 6.13 -26.89 -11.76
CA GLY A 196 7.52 -27.36 -11.71
C GLY A 196 8.58 -26.24 -11.72
N SER A 197 8.17 -24.98 -11.56
CA SER A 197 9.08 -23.83 -11.49
C SER A 197 9.42 -23.41 -10.07
N GLU A 198 9.00 -24.19 -9.09
CA GLU A 198 9.20 -23.89 -7.67
C GLU A 198 10.66 -23.92 -7.27
N TYR A 199 11.07 -22.93 -6.49
CA TYR A 199 12.38 -22.90 -5.87
C TYR A 199 12.32 -22.27 -4.48
N THR A 200 13.30 -22.58 -3.65
CA THR A 200 13.31 -22.14 -2.25
C THR A 200 14.43 -21.12 -2.02
N VAL A 201 14.10 -20.07 -1.27
CA VAL A 201 15.05 -19.05 -0.83
C VAL A 201 15.03 -18.93 0.69
N ASP A 202 16.19 -18.59 1.28
CA ASP A 202 16.28 -18.27 2.70
C ASP A 202 15.73 -16.87 2.95
N VAL A 203 14.94 -16.71 4.03
CA VAL A 203 14.35 -15.42 4.40
C VAL A 203 14.18 -15.32 5.90
N ASP A 204 14.51 -14.17 6.48
CA ASP A 204 14.40 -13.89 7.91
C ASP A 204 13.35 -12.82 8.21
N LEU A 205 12.95 -12.03 7.19
CA LEU A 205 11.96 -10.95 7.29
C LEU A 205 11.20 -10.85 5.98
N VAL A 206 9.87 -10.86 6.06
CA VAL A 206 8.99 -10.66 4.90
C VAL A 206 8.14 -9.42 5.09
N LEU A 207 8.09 -8.56 4.07
CA LEU A 207 7.35 -7.31 4.05
C LEU A 207 6.31 -7.35 2.92
N ILE A 208 5.03 -7.38 3.29
CA ILE A 208 3.93 -7.46 2.32
C ILE A 208 3.53 -6.05 1.90
N ALA A 209 3.85 -5.69 0.66
CA ALA A 209 3.57 -4.42 0.00
C ALA A 209 2.59 -4.59 -1.18
N ALA A 210 1.56 -5.44 -1.01
CA ALA A 210 0.62 -5.84 -2.05
C ALA A 210 -0.53 -4.83 -2.30
N GLY A 211 -0.43 -3.61 -1.77
CA GLY A 211 -1.45 -2.56 -1.86
C GLY A 211 -2.53 -2.66 -0.78
N PHE A 212 -3.64 -1.93 -0.98
CA PHE A 212 -4.68 -1.79 0.02
C PHE A 212 -6.06 -2.15 -0.53
N LEU A 213 -6.98 -2.46 0.39
CA LEU A 213 -8.38 -2.76 0.15
C LEU A 213 -9.23 -1.71 0.88
N GLY A 214 -9.48 -0.56 0.26
CA GLY A 214 -10.35 0.48 0.84
C GLY A 214 -10.00 0.91 2.26
N SER A 215 -10.98 1.49 2.94
CA SER A 215 -10.83 1.96 4.31
C SER A 215 -11.04 0.85 5.34
N GLN A 216 -10.69 1.16 6.58
CA GLN A 216 -11.02 0.30 7.73
C GLN A 216 -12.54 0.14 7.85
N ASP A 217 -13.01 -1.09 7.97
CA ASP A 217 -14.44 -1.44 7.93
C ASP A 217 -15.24 -0.90 9.13
N TYR A 218 -14.59 -0.65 10.27
CA TYR A 218 -15.26 -0.08 11.44
C TYR A 218 -15.81 1.34 11.18
N VAL A 219 -15.15 2.12 10.30
CA VAL A 219 -15.63 3.46 9.91
C VAL A 219 -16.84 3.35 8.99
N THR A 220 -16.73 2.55 7.92
CA THR A 220 -17.82 2.37 6.96
C THR A 220 -19.07 1.78 7.63
N LYS A 221 -18.88 0.80 8.51
CA LYS A 221 -19.97 0.21 9.31
C LYS A 221 -20.60 1.19 10.29
N ALA A 222 -19.79 2.03 10.96
CA ALA A 222 -20.28 3.00 11.93
C ALA A 222 -21.19 4.06 11.28
N PHE A 223 -20.90 4.46 10.04
CA PHE A 223 -21.74 5.39 9.27
C PHE A 223 -22.81 4.70 8.44
N GLY A 224 -22.78 3.38 8.27
CA GLY A 224 -23.73 2.63 7.45
C GLY A 224 -23.60 2.90 5.95
N VAL A 225 -22.41 3.32 5.50
CA VAL A 225 -22.16 3.59 4.08
C VAL A 225 -21.92 2.30 3.32
N GLU A 226 -22.48 2.19 2.11
CA GLU A 226 -22.23 1.08 1.21
C GLU A 226 -20.82 1.14 0.64
N VAL A 227 -20.23 -0.05 0.41
CA VAL A 227 -18.93 -0.21 -0.25
C VAL A 227 -19.08 -1.05 -1.52
N ASN A 228 -18.17 -0.83 -2.47
CA ASN A 228 -18.09 -1.63 -3.69
C ASN A 228 -17.25 -2.92 -3.46
N GLU A 229 -17.05 -3.72 -4.49
CA GLU A 229 -16.27 -4.97 -4.44
C GLU A 229 -14.81 -4.76 -4.01
N ARG A 230 -14.27 -3.55 -4.19
CA ARG A 230 -12.92 -3.17 -3.74
C ARG A 230 -12.91 -2.56 -2.34
N THR A 231 -14.05 -2.60 -1.63
CA THR A 231 -14.26 -2.04 -0.30
C THR A 231 -14.10 -0.51 -0.20
N ASN A 232 -14.16 0.21 -1.33
CA ASN A 232 -14.24 1.66 -1.35
C ASN A 232 -15.68 2.11 -1.16
N VAL A 233 -15.90 3.27 -0.57
CA VAL A 233 -17.26 3.81 -0.36
C VAL A 233 -17.92 4.07 -1.71
N LYS A 234 -19.11 3.52 -1.88
CA LYS A 234 -19.87 3.56 -3.13
C LYS A 234 -20.63 4.89 -3.24
N THR A 235 -20.57 5.48 -4.43
CA THR A 235 -21.37 6.64 -4.84
C THR A 235 -21.94 6.40 -6.22
N ALA A 236 -22.88 7.24 -6.65
CA ALA A 236 -23.24 7.30 -8.05
C ALA A 236 -22.06 7.84 -8.90
N ALA A 237 -22.06 7.54 -10.19
CA ALA A 237 -21.00 8.00 -11.09
C ALA A 237 -20.90 9.54 -11.08
N GLY A 238 -19.70 10.06 -10.83
CA GLY A 238 -19.42 11.49 -10.75
C GLY A 238 -19.99 12.21 -9.53
N ALA A 239 -20.58 11.47 -8.57
CA ALA A 239 -21.11 12.02 -7.33
C ALA A 239 -20.19 11.73 -6.15
N TYR A 240 -20.33 12.52 -5.09
CA TYR A 240 -19.60 12.38 -3.83
C TYR A 240 -20.54 12.11 -2.63
N SER A 241 -21.84 12.14 -2.85
CA SER A 241 -22.85 11.74 -1.85
C SER A 241 -22.95 10.21 -1.76
N THR A 242 -23.05 9.70 -0.54
CA THR A 242 -23.21 8.27 -0.26
C THR A 242 -24.69 7.87 -0.22
N ASN A 243 -24.97 6.59 0.05
CA ASN A 243 -26.33 6.09 0.34
C ASN A 243 -26.90 6.67 1.65
N VAL A 244 -26.07 7.22 2.53
CA VAL A 244 -26.50 7.81 3.79
C VAL A 244 -26.69 9.32 3.62
N LYS A 245 -27.90 9.81 3.93
CA LYS A 245 -28.23 11.23 3.83
C LYS A 245 -27.22 12.09 4.60
N ASN A 246 -26.77 13.19 3.98
CA ASN A 246 -25.82 14.14 4.55
C ASN A 246 -24.37 13.60 4.76
N VAL A 247 -24.06 12.41 4.24
CA VAL A 247 -22.71 11.83 4.27
C VAL A 247 -22.12 11.80 2.86
N PHE A 248 -20.94 12.38 2.73
CA PHE A 248 -20.16 12.47 1.51
C PHE A 248 -18.84 11.73 1.69
N THR A 249 -18.14 11.44 0.59
CA THR A 249 -16.83 10.78 0.61
C THR A 249 -15.93 11.34 -0.48
N ALA A 250 -14.61 11.30 -0.25
CA ALA A 250 -13.61 11.71 -1.23
C ALA A 250 -12.25 11.03 -0.98
N GLY A 251 -11.36 11.14 -1.95
CA GLY A 251 -9.98 10.64 -1.88
C GLY A 251 -9.91 9.12 -1.94
N ASP A 252 -8.87 8.55 -1.34
CA ASP A 252 -8.61 7.10 -1.41
C ASP A 252 -9.73 6.24 -0.81
N MET A 253 -10.50 6.78 0.12
CA MET A 253 -11.67 6.10 0.66
C MET A 253 -12.76 5.89 -0.40
N HIS A 254 -12.87 6.81 -1.36
CA HIS A 254 -13.82 6.79 -2.45
C HIS A 254 -13.29 6.04 -3.68
N ARG A 255 -12.11 6.40 -4.18
CA ARG A 255 -11.58 5.87 -5.45
C ARG A 255 -10.58 4.72 -5.30
N GLY A 256 -10.14 4.39 -4.09
CA GLY A 256 -8.98 3.54 -3.82
C GLY A 256 -7.67 4.35 -3.77
N GLN A 257 -6.59 3.70 -3.33
CA GLN A 257 -5.29 4.35 -3.23
C GLN A 257 -4.87 4.96 -4.57
N SER A 258 -4.45 6.22 -4.53
CA SER A 258 -4.09 6.98 -5.71
C SER A 258 -3.11 8.12 -5.38
N LEU A 259 -2.75 8.90 -6.39
CA LEU A 259 -1.85 10.03 -6.21
C LEU A 259 -2.54 11.18 -5.45
N VAL A 260 -1.74 11.97 -4.73
CA VAL A 260 -2.21 13.12 -3.94
C VAL A 260 -2.98 14.14 -4.80
N VAL A 261 -2.64 14.30 -6.08
CA VAL A 261 -3.37 15.20 -7.00
C VAL A 261 -4.83 14.80 -7.16
N TRP A 262 -5.15 13.52 -7.12
CA TRP A 262 -6.51 13.02 -7.15
C TRP A 262 -7.25 13.25 -5.83
N ALA A 263 -6.56 13.09 -4.70
CA ALA A 263 -7.14 13.39 -3.40
C ALA A 263 -7.52 14.87 -3.27
N ILE A 264 -6.64 15.77 -3.76
CA ILE A 264 -6.91 17.22 -3.82
C ILE A 264 -8.12 17.51 -4.71
N ARG A 265 -8.16 16.95 -5.92
CA ARG A 265 -9.28 17.14 -6.85
C ARG A 265 -10.59 16.65 -6.25
N GLU A 266 -10.63 15.42 -5.75
CA GLU A 266 -11.86 14.87 -5.16
C GLU A 266 -12.29 15.62 -3.90
N GLY A 267 -11.36 16.09 -3.07
CA GLY A 267 -11.69 16.93 -1.92
C GLY A 267 -12.38 18.23 -2.32
N ARG A 268 -11.92 18.88 -3.39
CA ARG A 268 -12.53 20.10 -3.95
C ARG A 268 -13.92 19.82 -4.54
N GLU A 269 -14.06 18.73 -5.31
CA GLU A 269 -15.35 18.32 -5.87
C GLU A 269 -16.37 17.93 -4.78
N ALA A 270 -15.91 17.22 -3.75
CA ALA A 270 -16.77 16.90 -2.60
C ALA A 270 -17.21 18.15 -1.83
N ALA A 271 -16.32 19.13 -1.65
CA ALA A 271 -16.67 20.41 -1.04
C ALA A 271 -17.75 21.15 -1.86
N LYS A 272 -17.62 21.17 -3.19
CA LYS A 272 -18.64 21.69 -4.10
C LYS A 272 -19.98 20.97 -3.94
N ALA A 273 -19.96 19.62 -3.87
CA ALA A 273 -21.17 18.84 -3.69
C ALA A 273 -21.84 19.11 -2.33
N VAL A 274 -21.05 19.30 -1.28
CA VAL A 274 -21.55 19.72 0.04
C VAL A 274 -22.19 21.10 -0.03
N ASP A 275 -21.54 22.07 -0.65
CA ASP A 275 -22.04 23.45 -0.82
C ASP A 275 -23.38 23.45 -1.55
N ILE A 276 -23.48 22.76 -2.69
CA ILE A 276 -24.74 22.58 -3.42
C ILE A 276 -25.83 21.96 -2.52
N SER A 277 -25.48 20.98 -1.70
CA SER A 277 -26.43 20.30 -0.82
C SER A 277 -26.94 21.17 0.31
N LEU A 278 -26.24 22.23 0.68
CA LEU A 278 -26.61 23.21 1.72
C LEU A 278 -27.33 24.42 1.13
N MET A 279 -26.82 24.94 0.02
CA MET A 279 -27.24 26.23 -0.55
C MET A 279 -28.21 26.10 -1.73
N GLY A 280 -28.30 24.89 -2.34
CA GLY A 280 -29.00 24.66 -3.61
C GLY A 280 -28.21 25.07 -4.85
N TYR A 281 -27.12 25.79 -4.71
CA TYR A 281 -26.21 26.22 -5.77
C TYR A 281 -24.78 26.31 -5.23
N THR A 282 -23.81 26.59 -6.08
CA THR A 282 -22.42 26.83 -5.67
C THR A 282 -21.73 27.84 -6.58
N ASN A 283 -20.86 28.65 -5.99
CA ASN A 283 -19.92 29.51 -6.70
C ASN A 283 -18.50 28.91 -6.73
N MET A 284 -18.32 27.71 -6.20
CA MET A 284 -17.02 27.03 -6.23
C MET A 284 -16.72 26.54 -7.65
N TYR A 285 -15.59 26.97 -8.18
CA TYR A 285 -15.06 26.48 -9.45
C TYR A 285 -14.13 25.29 -9.19
N VAL A 286 -14.39 24.17 -9.85
CA VAL A 286 -13.51 23.02 -9.87
C VAL A 286 -13.30 22.60 -11.32
N GLN A 287 -12.03 22.55 -11.73
CA GLN A 287 -11.62 22.08 -13.07
C GLN A 287 -11.57 20.58 -13.11
#